data_105603c6b2a5bed7600962daa58a0257
#
_entry.id   105603c6b2a5bed7600962daa58a0257
#
_cell.length_a   1.000
_cell.length_b   1.000
_cell.length_c   1.000
_cell.angle_alpha   90.00
_cell.angle_beta   90.00
_cell.angle_gamma   90.00
#
_symmetry.space_group_name_H-M   'P 1'
#
loop_
_entity.id
_entity.type
_entity.pdbx_description
1 polymer ?
#
loop_
_entity_poly.entity_id
_entity_poly.type
_entity_poly.pdbx_seq_one_letter_code
_entity_poly.pdbx_strand_id
1 'polypeptide(L)'
;MDNIFTKREMTEEDIKFHYISPAIVSKWDKNKITMETKITDGKINLRGNLISRATPKKADYILYLNSNKPIAVVEAKDNKHSVSHGLQQAMTYAKMLDVPFAYSSNGDGFCEHDFLTGTEREFSMDEFPSEKELIERFRTELNQGEGLSAQEEKIIEQPYFSSQNSYPPRYYQRVAVN
;
A
#
# COMPACT_ATOMS: atom_id res chain seq x y z
N MET A 1 10.66 5.51 28.13
CA MET A 1 9.82 4.45 28.74
C MET A 1 10.34 3.13 28.21
N ASP A 2 10.83 2.30 29.11
CA ASP A 2 11.29 0.98 28.73
C ASP A 2 10.08 0.14 28.33
N ASN A 3 10.08 -0.40 27.11
CA ASN A 3 9.06 -1.31 26.67
C ASN A 3 9.09 -2.56 27.55
N ILE A 4 7.94 -2.95 28.09
CA ILE A 4 7.79 -4.12 28.96
C ILE A 4 8.14 -5.42 28.21
N PHE A 5 8.01 -5.40 26.87
CA PHE A 5 8.32 -6.53 26.00
C PHE A 5 9.48 -6.19 25.06
N THR A 6 10.30 -7.19 24.78
CA THR A 6 11.28 -7.07 23.69
C THR A 6 10.54 -7.05 22.34
N LYS A 7 11.11 -6.43 21.34
CA LYS A 7 10.52 -6.31 19.99
C LYS A 7 10.16 -7.69 19.39
N ARG A 8 10.96 -8.73 19.69
CA ARG A 8 10.71 -10.11 19.25
C ARG A 8 9.51 -10.80 19.92
N GLU A 9 9.10 -10.31 21.09
CA GLU A 9 7.93 -10.83 21.81
C GLU A 9 6.64 -10.14 21.38
N MET A 10 6.74 -9.04 20.67
CA MET A 10 5.62 -8.28 20.16
C MET A 10 4.89 -9.03 19.05
N THR A 11 3.56 -8.87 19.02
CA THR A 11 2.73 -9.34 17.93
C THR A 11 2.93 -8.45 16.69
N GLU A 12 2.46 -8.90 15.52
CA GLU A 12 2.45 -8.09 14.31
C GLU A 12 1.69 -6.77 14.52
N GLU A 13 0.57 -6.78 15.25
CA GLU A 13 -0.20 -5.58 15.58
C GLU A 13 0.57 -4.61 16.49
N ASP A 14 1.35 -5.13 17.45
CA ASP A 14 2.21 -4.28 18.28
C ASP A 14 3.33 -3.65 17.44
N ILE A 15 3.93 -4.41 16.52
CA ILE A 15 4.94 -3.90 15.58
C ILE A 15 4.35 -2.82 14.67
N LYS A 16 3.14 -3.02 14.15
CA LYS A 16 2.43 -1.99 13.37
C LYS A 16 2.23 -0.74 14.19
N PHE A 17 1.73 -0.86 15.41
CA PHE A 17 1.39 0.27 16.27
C PHE A 17 2.62 1.06 16.74
N HIS A 18 3.66 0.36 17.21
CA HIS A 18 4.82 1.01 17.85
C HIS A 18 5.89 1.49 16.87
N TYR A 19 6.01 0.86 15.68
CA TYR A 19 7.12 1.10 14.77
C TYR A 19 6.67 1.50 13.36
N ILE A 20 5.83 0.70 12.71
CA ILE A 20 5.51 0.90 11.29
C ILE A 20 4.58 2.11 11.10
N SER A 21 3.46 2.18 11.84
CA SER A 21 2.53 3.30 11.74
C SER A 21 3.18 4.65 12.04
N PRO A 22 3.97 4.80 13.13
CA PRO A 22 4.68 6.06 13.39
C PRO A 22 5.65 6.47 12.29
N ALA A 23 6.41 5.50 11.72
CA ALA A 23 7.33 5.78 10.62
C ALA A 23 6.58 6.30 9.38
N ILE A 24 5.49 5.65 8.98
CA ILE A 24 4.69 6.08 7.82
C ILE A 24 4.04 7.45 8.10
N VAL A 25 3.37 7.63 9.23
CA VAL A 25 2.66 8.89 9.58
C VAL A 25 3.62 10.07 9.74
N SER A 26 4.90 9.83 10.08
CA SER A 26 5.90 10.91 10.14
C SER A 26 6.20 11.54 8.77
N LYS A 27 5.91 10.83 7.68
CA LYS A 27 6.23 11.20 6.28
C LYS A 27 4.99 11.44 5.41
N TRP A 28 3.83 10.93 5.84
CA TRP A 28 2.58 10.93 5.08
C TRP A 28 1.42 11.56 5.86
N ASP A 29 0.54 12.26 5.15
CA ASP A 29 -0.74 12.69 5.72
C ASP A 29 -1.58 11.46 6.12
N LYS A 30 -1.94 11.37 7.39
CA LYS A 30 -2.76 10.28 7.94
C LYS A 30 -4.11 10.09 7.20
N ASN A 31 -4.64 11.15 6.60
CA ASN A 31 -5.88 11.08 5.82
C ASN A 31 -5.70 10.39 4.46
N LYS A 32 -4.45 10.18 4.03
CA LYS A 32 -4.07 9.47 2.81
C LYS A 32 -3.58 8.05 3.08
N ILE A 33 -3.84 7.52 4.26
CA ILE A 33 -3.44 6.18 4.67
C ILE A 33 -4.70 5.41 5.07
N THR A 34 -4.85 4.18 4.57
CA THR A 34 -5.84 3.25 5.09
C THR A 34 -5.16 1.99 5.62
N MET A 35 -5.77 1.40 6.65
CA MET A 35 -5.27 0.16 7.27
C MET A 35 -6.28 -0.97 7.10
N GLU A 36 -5.80 -2.21 7.08
CA GLU A 36 -6.61 -3.44 6.99
C GLU A 36 -7.64 -3.38 5.83
N THR A 37 -7.22 -2.77 4.72
CA THR A 37 -8.12 -2.49 3.60
C THR A 37 -8.34 -3.74 2.76
N LYS A 38 -9.61 -4.12 2.62
CA LYS A 38 -10.02 -5.25 1.80
C LYS A 38 -9.74 -4.99 0.32
N ILE A 39 -8.87 -5.83 -0.29
CA ILE A 39 -8.49 -5.73 -1.70
C ILE A 39 -9.41 -6.55 -2.58
N THR A 40 -9.78 -7.76 -2.13
CA THR A 40 -10.63 -8.68 -2.89
C THR A 40 -11.73 -9.27 -2.03
N ASP A 41 -12.83 -9.66 -2.67
CA ASP A 41 -13.92 -10.40 -2.00
C ASP A 41 -13.62 -11.92 -1.81
N GLY A 42 -12.39 -12.33 -2.13
CA GLY A 42 -12.00 -13.72 -2.17
C GLY A 42 -12.34 -14.41 -3.50
N LYS A 43 -11.49 -15.36 -3.91
CA LYS A 43 -11.69 -16.16 -5.13
C LYS A 43 -12.89 -17.08 -4.95
N ILE A 44 -13.78 -17.14 -5.94
CA ILE A 44 -14.88 -18.12 -5.98
C ILE A 44 -14.29 -19.47 -6.41
N ASN A 45 -14.45 -20.48 -5.58
CA ASN A 45 -14.05 -21.85 -5.86
C ASN A 45 -15.32 -22.68 -6.18
N LEU A 46 -15.32 -23.34 -7.33
CA LEU A 46 -16.38 -24.23 -7.75
C LEU A 46 -15.88 -25.67 -7.63
N ARG A 47 -16.57 -26.52 -6.86
CA ARG A 47 -16.34 -27.95 -6.78
C ARG A 47 -17.67 -28.64 -6.99
N GLY A 48 -17.95 -29.07 -8.23
CA GLY A 48 -19.28 -29.60 -8.59
C GLY A 48 -20.37 -28.56 -8.31
N ASN A 49 -21.35 -28.90 -7.48
CA ASN A 49 -22.45 -28.03 -7.09
C ASN A 49 -22.13 -27.16 -5.83
N LEU A 50 -20.93 -27.30 -5.27
CA LEU A 50 -20.51 -26.51 -4.10
C LEU A 50 -19.81 -25.25 -4.55
N ILE A 51 -20.33 -24.10 -4.11
CA ILE A 51 -19.75 -22.78 -4.31
C ILE A 51 -19.17 -22.32 -2.96
N SER A 52 -17.87 -22.07 -2.91
CA SER A 52 -17.23 -21.49 -1.74
C SER A 52 -16.41 -20.26 -2.14
N ARG A 53 -16.28 -19.29 -1.23
CA ARG A 53 -15.37 -18.16 -1.41
C ARG A 53 -14.12 -18.36 -0.57
N ALA A 54 -12.97 -18.09 -1.16
CA ALA A 54 -11.74 -17.99 -0.42
C ALA A 54 -11.77 -16.77 0.53
N THR A 55 -10.90 -16.75 1.54
CA THR A 55 -10.78 -15.62 2.45
C THR A 55 -10.45 -14.33 1.67
N PRO A 56 -11.16 -13.24 1.93
CA PRO A 56 -10.83 -11.95 1.36
C PRO A 56 -9.38 -11.56 1.68
N LYS A 57 -8.68 -10.98 0.73
CA LYS A 57 -7.35 -10.43 0.94
C LYS A 57 -7.45 -9.00 1.45
N LYS A 58 -6.64 -8.68 2.45
CA LYS A 58 -6.51 -7.34 3.01
C LYS A 58 -5.06 -6.92 2.94
N ALA A 59 -4.82 -5.64 2.65
CA ALA A 59 -3.51 -5.02 2.81
C ALA A 59 -3.41 -4.36 4.19
N ASP A 60 -2.26 -4.48 4.84
CA ASP A 60 -2.05 -3.84 6.14
C ASP A 60 -2.13 -2.31 6.03
N TYR A 61 -1.45 -1.73 5.02
CA TYR A 61 -1.56 -0.30 4.70
C TYR A 61 -1.66 -0.08 3.20
N ILE A 62 -2.46 0.90 2.81
CA ILE A 62 -2.47 1.46 1.46
C ILE A 62 -2.27 2.97 1.58
N LEU A 63 -1.32 3.50 0.81
CA LEU A 63 -1.01 4.92 0.72
C LEU A 63 -1.62 5.50 -0.56
N TYR A 64 -2.19 6.70 -0.47
CA TYR A 64 -2.95 7.31 -1.55
C TYR A 64 -2.39 8.68 -1.95
N LEU A 65 -2.36 8.98 -3.24
CA LEU A 65 -2.14 10.34 -3.74
C LEU A 65 -3.35 11.24 -3.42
N ASN A 66 -4.53 10.69 -3.67
CA ASN A 66 -5.83 11.29 -3.37
C ASN A 66 -6.82 10.17 -3.02
N SER A 67 -8.08 10.51 -2.75
CA SER A 67 -9.12 9.57 -2.31
C SER A 67 -9.35 8.36 -3.24
N ASN A 68 -8.92 8.45 -4.49
CA ASN A 68 -9.19 7.45 -5.54
C ASN A 68 -7.93 6.76 -6.07
N LYS A 69 -6.75 7.35 -5.86
CA LYS A 69 -5.49 6.88 -6.45
C LYS A 69 -4.55 6.34 -5.40
N PRO A 70 -4.53 5.03 -5.16
CA PRO A 70 -3.47 4.41 -4.37
C PRO A 70 -2.13 4.50 -5.11
N ILE A 71 -1.04 4.60 -4.38
CA ILE A 71 0.33 4.67 -4.92
C ILE A 71 1.23 3.59 -4.35
N ALA A 72 0.98 3.14 -3.14
CA ALA A 72 1.82 2.17 -2.48
C ALA A 72 1.03 1.25 -1.56
N VAL A 73 1.56 0.05 -1.37
CA VAL A 73 1.11 -0.94 -0.40
C VAL A 73 2.24 -1.24 0.58
N VAL A 74 1.91 -1.38 1.85
CA VAL A 74 2.85 -1.85 2.88
C VAL A 74 2.28 -3.08 3.57
N GLU A 75 3.08 -4.13 3.68
CA GLU A 75 2.77 -5.36 4.39
C GLU A 75 3.63 -5.44 5.65
N ALA A 76 3.00 -5.68 6.77
CA ALA A 76 3.67 -5.81 8.06
C ALA A 76 3.97 -7.29 8.37
N LYS A 77 5.00 -7.52 9.16
CA LYS A 77 5.33 -8.81 9.77
C LYS A 77 5.82 -8.59 11.19
N ASP A 78 5.68 -9.60 12.03
CA ASP A 78 6.29 -9.57 13.35
C ASP A 78 7.84 -9.59 13.26
N ASN A 79 8.50 -9.20 14.33
CA ASN A 79 9.96 -9.08 14.37
C ASN A 79 10.72 -10.42 14.43
N LYS A 80 10.02 -11.55 14.29
CA LYS A 80 10.64 -12.88 14.14
C LYS A 80 11.03 -13.18 12.70
N HIS A 81 10.48 -12.42 11.76
CA HIS A 81 10.73 -12.52 10.34
C HIS A 81 11.73 -11.46 9.86
N SER A 82 12.35 -11.68 8.70
CA SER A 82 13.19 -10.67 8.05
C SER A 82 12.36 -9.49 7.55
N VAL A 83 13.01 -8.35 7.32
CA VAL A 83 12.36 -7.14 6.77
C VAL A 83 11.67 -7.43 5.43
N SER A 84 12.30 -8.27 4.59
CA SER A 84 11.81 -8.63 3.25
C SER A 84 10.75 -9.75 3.25
N HIS A 85 10.44 -10.37 4.40
CA HIS A 85 9.57 -11.56 4.46
C HIS A 85 8.19 -11.33 3.86
N GLY A 86 7.60 -10.15 4.06
CA GLY A 86 6.29 -9.76 3.53
C GLY A 86 6.30 -9.25 2.08
N LEU A 87 7.48 -9.06 1.46
CA LEU A 87 7.60 -8.34 0.20
C LEU A 87 6.83 -9.01 -0.96
N GLN A 88 6.89 -10.34 -1.08
CA GLN A 88 6.16 -11.06 -2.14
C GLN A 88 4.63 -10.92 -1.99
N GLN A 89 4.16 -10.84 -0.75
CA GLN A 89 2.75 -10.58 -0.46
C GLN A 89 2.38 -9.14 -0.85
N ALA A 90 3.20 -8.16 -0.45
CA ALA A 90 3.04 -6.77 -0.83
C ALA A 90 3.05 -6.57 -2.35
N MET A 91 3.99 -7.20 -3.07
CA MET A 91 4.06 -7.18 -4.53
C MET A 91 2.81 -7.76 -5.19
N THR A 92 2.28 -8.86 -4.64
CA THR A 92 1.02 -9.44 -5.12
C THR A 92 -0.13 -8.47 -4.96
N TYR A 93 -0.21 -7.78 -3.83
CA TYR A 93 -1.24 -6.79 -3.55
C TYR A 93 -1.07 -5.53 -4.41
N ALA A 94 0.17 -5.07 -4.59
CA ALA A 94 0.48 -3.95 -5.47
C ALA A 94 0.01 -4.20 -6.92
N LYS A 95 0.26 -5.40 -7.44
CA LYS A 95 -0.25 -5.81 -8.77
C LYS A 95 -1.78 -5.84 -8.85
N MET A 96 -2.46 -6.26 -7.77
CA MET A 96 -3.93 -6.27 -7.72
C MET A 96 -4.51 -4.85 -7.67
N LEU A 97 -3.77 -3.91 -7.08
CA LEU A 97 -4.13 -2.52 -6.89
C LEU A 97 -3.65 -1.62 -8.03
N ASP A 98 -2.82 -2.17 -8.93
CA ASP A 98 -2.12 -1.42 -9.98
C ASP A 98 -1.34 -0.23 -9.41
N VAL A 99 -0.55 -0.47 -8.36
CA VAL A 99 0.27 0.55 -7.70
C VAL A 99 1.75 0.29 -7.93
N PRO A 100 2.57 1.35 -8.08
CA PRO A 100 3.97 1.23 -8.45
C PRO A 100 4.90 0.82 -7.32
N PHE A 101 4.52 0.97 -6.05
CA PHE A 101 5.41 0.71 -4.92
C PHE A 101 4.84 -0.33 -3.98
N ALA A 102 5.66 -1.33 -3.64
CA ALA A 102 5.36 -2.35 -2.65
C ALA A 102 6.41 -2.35 -1.55
N TYR A 103 5.98 -2.38 -0.30
CA TYR A 103 6.85 -2.39 0.88
C TYR A 103 6.54 -3.57 1.78
N SER A 104 7.55 -4.08 2.46
CA SER A 104 7.38 -4.90 3.65
C SER A 104 8.18 -4.34 4.82
N SER A 105 7.74 -4.59 6.04
CA SER A 105 8.43 -4.17 7.26
C SER A 105 8.18 -5.15 8.40
N ASN A 106 9.20 -5.36 9.24
CA ASN A 106 9.11 -6.06 10.52
C ASN A 106 9.36 -5.13 11.72
N GLY A 107 9.36 -3.82 11.47
CA GLY A 107 9.66 -2.80 12.47
C GLY A 107 11.15 -2.48 12.65
N ASP A 108 12.09 -3.19 12.03
CA ASP A 108 13.52 -2.85 12.04
C ASP A 108 13.91 -1.97 10.85
N GLY A 109 13.19 -2.10 9.73
CA GLY A 109 13.40 -1.38 8.51
C GLY A 109 12.27 -1.66 7.54
N PHE A 110 12.42 -1.14 6.33
CA PHE A 110 11.56 -1.42 5.18
C PHE A 110 12.33 -2.07 4.06
N CYS A 111 11.68 -2.97 3.33
CA CYS A 111 12.13 -3.48 2.05
C CYS A 111 11.15 -3.01 0.97
N GLU A 112 11.64 -2.32 -0.03
CA GLU A 112 10.86 -1.76 -1.15
C GLU A 112 11.08 -2.59 -2.42
N HIS A 113 10.01 -2.82 -3.17
CA HIS A 113 10.06 -3.16 -4.58
C HIS A 113 9.40 -2.03 -5.38
N ASP A 114 10.18 -1.43 -6.27
CA ASP A 114 9.73 -0.38 -7.19
C ASP A 114 9.43 -1.00 -8.56
N PHE A 115 8.15 -1.07 -8.95
CA PHE A 115 7.72 -1.62 -10.23
C PHE A 115 8.05 -0.73 -11.43
N LEU A 116 8.33 0.55 -11.22
CA LEU A 116 8.68 1.48 -12.30
C LEU A 116 10.09 1.20 -12.81
N THR A 117 11.03 0.95 -11.89
CA THR A 117 12.44 0.70 -12.18
C THR A 117 12.82 -0.77 -12.12
N GLY A 118 12.00 -1.61 -11.49
CA GLY A 118 12.29 -3.02 -11.21
C GLY A 118 13.33 -3.23 -10.11
N THR A 119 13.62 -2.22 -9.30
CA THR A 119 14.66 -2.28 -8.26
C THR A 119 14.08 -2.66 -6.91
N GLU A 120 14.90 -3.31 -6.09
CA GLU A 120 14.62 -3.58 -4.67
C GLU A 120 15.69 -2.93 -3.80
N ARG A 121 15.27 -2.40 -2.64
CA ARG A 121 16.18 -1.83 -1.65
C ARG A 121 15.65 -2.02 -0.24
N GLU A 122 16.56 -2.14 0.72
CA GLU A 122 16.26 -2.10 2.15
C GLU A 122 16.79 -0.79 2.75
N PHE A 123 16.04 -0.24 3.70
CA PHE A 123 16.40 1.00 4.39
C PHE A 123 15.78 1.04 5.80
N SER A 124 16.30 1.94 6.63
CA SER A 124 15.88 2.08 8.02
C SER A 124 14.47 2.69 8.16
N MET A 125 13.88 2.58 9.35
CA MET A 125 12.52 3.06 9.63
C MET A 125 12.35 4.57 9.37
N ASP A 126 13.36 5.38 9.63
CA ASP A 126 13.37 6.83 9.47
C ASP A 126 13.57 7.29 8.01
N GLU A 127 14.04 6.39 7.14
CA GLU A 127 14.24 6.63 5.70
C GLU A 127 13.02 6.27 4.85
N PHE A 128 11.87 5.98 5.47
CA PHE A 128 10.65 5.75 4.69
C PHE A 128 10.36 6.95 3.78
N PRO A 129 10.11 6.73 2.47
CA PRO A 129 9.96 7.83 1.52
C PRO A 129 8.74 8.70 1.85
N SER A 130 8.92 10.00 1.71
CA SER A 130 7.84 10.96 1.89
C SER A 130 6.81 10.88 0.75
N GLU A 131 5.61 11.40 1.02
CA GLU A 131 4.57 11.54 0.00
C GLU A 131 5.11 12.26 -1.24
N LYS A 132 5.80 13.39 -1.04
CA LYS A 132 6.38 14.18 -2.14
C LYS A 132 7.39 13.38 -2.96
N GLU A 133 8.24 12.60 -2.31
CA GLU A 133 9.24 11.77 -2.98
C GLU A 133 8.60 10.69 -3.86
N LEU A 134 7.58 9.96 -3.36
CA LEU A 134 6.90 8.94 -4.17
C LEU A 134 6.11 9.54 -5.33
N ILE A 135 5.49 10.70 -5.13
CA ILE A 135 4.83 11.44 -6.20
C ILE A 135 5.84 11.82 -7.30
N GLU A 136 6.99 12.36 -6.91
CA GLU A 136 8.03 12.77 -7.84
C GLU A 136 8.57 11.57 -8.64
N ARG A 137 8.88 10.46 -7.97
CA ARG A 137 9.33 9.22 -8.62
C ARG A 137 8.28 8.70 -9.61
N PHE A 138 7.01 8.67 -9.20
CA PHE A 138 5.91 8.22 -10.05
C PHE A 138 5.74 9.11 -11.29
N ARG A 139 5.80 10.43 -11.13
CA ARG A 139 5.68 11.39 -12.23
C ARG A 139 6.84 11.31 -13.22
N THR A 140 8.05 11.16 -12.71
CA THR A 140 9.26 11.07 -13.52
C THR A 140 9.21 9.84 -14.45
N GLU A 141 8.78 8.70 -13.95
CA GLU A 141 8.77 7.46 -14.72
C GLU A 141 7.57 7.34 -15.68
N LEU A 142 6.41 7.94 -15.36
CA LEU A 142 5.22 7.88 -16.23
C LEU A 142 5.44 8.44 -17.62
N ASN A 143 6.32 9.43 -17.78
CA ASN A 143 6.60 10.12 -19.05
C ASN A 143 8.07 10.02 -19.48
N GLN A 144 8.73 8.89 -19.22
CA GLN A 144 10.13 8.66 -19.62
C GLN A 144 11.08 9.80 -19.17
N GLY A 145 10.81 10.37 -17.99
CA GLY A 145 11.59 11.47 -17.42
C GLY A 145 11.08 12.89 -17.74
N GLU A 146 10.05 13.04 -18.57
CA GLU A 146 9.50 14.36 -18.91
C GLU A 146 8.47 14.90 -17.89
N GLY A 147 8.02 14.05 -16.97
CA GLY A 147 6.98 14.40 -16.01
C GLY A 147 5.57 14.48 -16.62
N LEU A 148 4.56 14.67 -15.78
CA LEU A 148 3.18 14.84 -16.23
C LEU A 148 2.96 16.29 -16.70
N SER A 149 2.23 16.48 -17.79
CA SER A 149 1.75 17.79 -18.18
C SER A 149 0.73 18.32 -17.14
N ALA A 150 0.56 19.64 -17.08
CA ALA A 150 -0.42 20.26 -16.16
C ALA A 150 -1.88 19.81 -16.41
N GLN A 151 -2.17 19.29 -17.60
CA GLN A 151 -3.49 18.72 -17.94
C GLN A 151 -3.65 17.30 -17.40
N GLU A 152 -2.61 16.47 -17.50
CA GLU A 152 -2.59 15.11 -16.95
C GLU A 152 -2.62 15.15 -15.42
N GLU A 153 -1.92 16.09 -14.80
CA GLU A 153 -2.00 16.32 -13.35
C GLU A 153 -3.45 16.60 -12.89
N LYS A 154 -4.15 17.48 -13.60
CA LYS A 154 -5.56 17.79 -13.31
C LYS A 154 -6.47 16.58 -13.44
N ILE A 155 -6.22 15.68 -14.40
CA ILE A 155 -7.01 14.46 -14.60
C ILE A 155 -6.77 13.48 -13.44
N ILE A 156 -5.51 13.30 -13.03
CA ILE A 156 -5.13 12.41 -11.91
C ILE A 156 -5.66 12.93 -10.58
N GLU A 157 -5.71 14.24 -10.39
CA GLU A 157 -6.17 14.88 -9.16
C GLU A 157 -7.69 15.00 -9.07
N GLN A 158 -8.43 14.74 -10.15
CA GLN A 158 -9.87 14.82 -10.10
C GLN A 158 -10.48 13.76 -9.19
N PRO A 159 -11.33 14.14 -8.22
CA PRO A 159 -12.04 13.18 -7.40
C PRO A 159 -13.06 12.42 -8.27
N TYR A 160 -13.21 11.12 -7.99
CA TYR A 160 -14.24 10.32 -8.62
C TYR A 160 -15.63 10.90 -8.33
N PHE A 161 -16.37 11.20 -9.39
CA PHE A 161 -17.75 11.70 -9.24
C PHE A 161 -18.71 10.53 -8.99
N SER A 162 -19.30 10.47 -7.80
CA SER A 162 -20.42 9.59 -7.48
C SER A 162 -21.70 10.39 -7.30
N SER A 163 -22.78 9.99 -7.96
CA SER A 163 -24.10 10.59 -7.70
C SER A 163 -24.59 10.21 -6.30
N GLN A 164 -25.37 11.08 -5.66
CA GLN A 164 -25.89 10.86 -4.29
C GLN A 164 -26.73 9.57 -4.14
N ASN A 165 -27.19 8.96 -5.23
CA ASN A 165 -28.03 7.78 -5.26
C ASN A 165 -27.32 6.51 -5.74
N SER A 166 -26.02 6.51 -5.97
CA SER A 166 -25.26 5.32 -6.38
C SER A 166 -24.59 4.66 -5.19
N TYR A 167 -24.54 3.32 -5.21
CA TYR A 167 -23.69 2.59 -4.29
C TYR A 167 -22.24 3.05 -4.47
N PRO A 168 -21.48 3.23 -3.37
CA PRO A 168 -20.07 3.59 -3.49
C PRO A 168 -19.34 2.54 -4.34
N PRO A 169 -18.62 2.98 -5.38
CA PRO A 169 -17.93 2.05 -6.27
C PRO A 169 -16.93 1.23 -5.47
N ARG A 170 -16.84 -0.06 -5.80
CA ARG A 170 -15.81 -0.92 -5.24
C ARG A 170 -14.45 -0.38 -5.64
N TYR A 171 -13.46 -0.61 -4.78
CA TYR A 171 -12.10 -0.14 -4.96
C TYR A 171 -11.57 -0.31 -6.41
N TYR A 172 -11.68 -1.52 -7.00
CA TYR A 172 -11.23 -1.78 -8.37
C TYR A 172 -12.01 -1.02 -9.44
N GLN A 173 -13.26 -0.63 -9.18
CA GLN A 173 -14.05 0.20 -10.08
C GLN A 173 -13.56 1.65 -10.07
N ARG A 174 -13.07 2.14 -8.93
CA ARG A 174 -12.47 3.49 -8.83
C ARG A 174 -11.15 3.59 -9.57
N VAL A 175 -10.32 2.53 -9.52
CA VAL A 175 -9.04 2.49 -10.24
C VAL A 175 -9.23 2.37 -11.75
N ALA A 176 -10.28 1.68 -12.22
CA ALA A 176 -10.54 1.49 -13.65
C ALA A 176 -11.09 2.76 -14.37
N VAL A 177 -11.51 3.79 -13.64
CA VAL A 177 -12.15 5.00 -14.19
C VAL A 177 -11.19 6.21 -14.17
N ASN A 178 -10.08 6.12 -13.48
CA ASN A 178 -8.99 7.09 -13.48
C ASN A 178 -7.81 6.56 -14.29
#